data_66c943708d2f67271f8b4bd41e8978f7
#
_entry.id   66c943708d2f67271f8b4bd41e8978f7
#
_cell.length_a   1.000
_cell.length_b   1.000
_cell.length_c   1.000
_cell.angle_alpha   90.00
_cell.angle_beta   90.00
_cell.angle_gamma   90.00
#
_symmetry.space_group_name_H-M   'P 1'
#
loop_
_entity.id
_entity.type
_entity.pdbx_description
1 polymer ?
#
loop_
_entity_poly.entity_id
_entity_poly.type
_entity_poly.pdbx_seq_one_letter_code
_entity_poly.pdbx_strand_id
1 'polypeptide(L)'
;RRFLAVLYPASQYEQVTMEAKAAGETFAASGKVIKSMGWKEVYEGGADDDLEDEADDEKKLKDQRLPEMKTGTRLKILKTSLNTGKTKPPARFTEATLLAAMENPVKFMETRDKEAVKTLGETGGLGTVATRADIIEKLFHSFMMEKKGNEIHITSKAKQLLELVPEDLKKPELTADWEMKLSQIAKGRIRQGDFLHQIRDYTCEIVDEIKTGEGTFRHDNLTNKVCPQCGKKLLAVNGKNSKMLVCQDRECGYRETISRTTNARCPKCHKRMEMYVKGKEETF
;
A
#
# COMPACT_ATOMS: atom_id res chain seq x y z
N ARG A 1 25.67 10.20 -3.99
CA ARG A 1 24.99 11.50 -4.14
C ARG A 1 24.22 11.87 -2.87
N ARG A 2 23.31 11.04 -2.37
CA ARG A 2 22.48 11.34 -1.18
C ARG A 2 23.32 11.73 0.06
N PHE A 3 24.41 11.02 0.33
CA PHE A 3 25.32 11.36 1.42
C PHE A 3 25.95 12.76 1.23
N LEU A 4 26.35 13.10 0.01
CA LEU A 4 26.89 14.42 -0.29
C LEU A 4 25.83 15.52 -0.16
N ALA A 5 24.61 15.25 -0.62
CA ALA A 5 23.51 16.20 -0.55
C ALA A 5 23.18 16.65 0.89
N VAL A 6 23.38 15.77 1.88
CA VAL A 6 23.17 16.11 3.31
C VAL A 6 24.13 17.19 3.81
N LEU A 7 25.31 17.33 3.17
CA LEU A 7 26.32 18.33 3.53
C LEU A 7 26.08 19.69 2.86
N TYR A 8 25.15 19.77 1.91
CA TYR A 8 24.81 21.00 1.21
C TYR A 8 23.71 21.78 1.95
N PRO A 9 23.63 23.10 1.77
CA PRO A 9 22.58 23.92 2.35
C PRO A 9 21.21 23.55 1.74
N ALA A 10 20.14 23.94 2.43
CA ALA A 10 18.78 23.73 1.95
C ALA A 10 18.53 24.48 0.63
N SER A 11 17.76 23.85 -0.28
CA SER A 11 17.28 24.51 -1.48
C SER A 11 16.27 25.60 -1.08
N GLN A 12 16.43 26.81 -1.64
CA GLN A 12 15.56 27.95 -1.38
C GLN A 12 14.79 28.30 -2.64
N TYR A 13 13.50 28.51 -2.52
CA TYR A 13 12.63 28.93 -3.62
C TYR A 13 11.58 29.92 -3.15
N GLU A 14 11.11 30.73 -4.07
CA GLU A 14 9.99 31.65 -3.91
C GLU A 14 8.77 31.06 -4.62
N GLN A 15 7.67 30.92 -3.90
CA GLN A 15 6.41 30.46 -4.46
C GLN A 15 5.41 31.63 -4.47
N VAL A 16 4.87 31.90 -5.64
CA VAL A 16 3.86 32.94 -5.86
C VAL A 16 2.57 32.28 -6.31
N THR A 17 1.48 32.63 -5.66
CA THR A 17 0.12 32.22 -6.06
C THR A 17 -0.71 33.47 -6.37
N MET A 18 -1.37 33.44 -7.51
CA MET A 18 -2.27 34.53 -7.97
C MET A 18 -3.65 33.95 -8.18
N GLU A 19 -4.66 34.71 -7.74
CA GLU A 19 -6.06 34.37 -7.97
C GLU A 19 -6.72 35.50 -8.77
N ALA A 20 -7.42 35.14 -9.85
CA ALA A 20 -8.20 36.04 -10.66
C ALA A 20 -9.67 35.59 -10.70
N LYS A 21 -10.58 36.52 -10.56
CA LYS A 21 -12.02 36.27 -10.66
C LYS A 21 -12.57 36.82 -11.97
N ALA A 22 -13.30 35.97 -12.71
CA ALA A 22 -13.94 36.34 -13.95
C ALA A 22 -15.27 35.59 -14.12
N ALA A 23 -16.36 36.31 -14.42
CA ALA A 23 -17.68 35.72 -14.62
C ALA A 23 -18.20 34.79 -13.52
N GLY A 24 -17.83 35.06 -12.26
CA GLY A 24 -18.21 34.23 -11.10
C GLY A 24 -17.26 33.07 -10.82
N GLU A 25 -16.34 32.77 -11.72
CA GLU A 25 -15.34 31.70 -11.57
C GLU A 25 -14.02 32.24 -11.03
N THR A 26 -13.29 31.40 -10.29
CA THR A 26 -11.97 31.72 -9.74
C THR A 26 -10.89 30.95 -10.49
N PHE A 27 -9.93 31.67 -11.04
CA PHE A 27 -8.77 31.10 -11.72
C PHE A 27 -7.55 31.29 -10.83
N ALA A 28 -6.85 30.23 -10.54
CA ALA A 28 -5.62 30.25 -9.76
C ALA A 28 -4.41 29.94 -10.65
N ALA A 29 -3.35 30.73 -10.51
CA ALA A 29 -2.06 30.48 -11.12
C ALA A 29 -1.00 30.42 -10.01
N SER A 30 -0.10 29.45 -10.06
CA SER A 30 1.02 29.34 -9.14
C SER A 30 2.32 29.15 -9.91
N GLY A 31 3.36 29.78 -9.41
CA GLY A 31 4.71 29.71 -9.96
C GLY A 31 5.72 29.49 -8.85
N LYS A 32 6.85 28.89 -9.21
CA LYS A 32 7.97 28.63 -8.32
C LYS A 32 9.26 29.08 -8.99
N VAL A 33 10.04 29.89 -8.30
CA VAL A 33 11.35 30.35 -8.77
C VAL A 33 12.40 29.90 -7.77
N ILE A 34 13.36 29.12 -8.22
CA ILE A 34 14.46 28.63 -7.37
C ILE A 34 15.44 29.82 -7.18
N LYS A 35 15.70 30.19 -5.92
CA LYS A 35 16.69 31.22 -5.52
C LYS A 35 18.07 30.63 -5.28
N SER A 36 18.11 29.43 -4.71
CA SER A 36 19.35 28.68 -4.47
C SER A 36 19.08 27.21 -4.65
N MET A 37 19.87 26.51 -5.43
CA MET A 37 19.75 25.07 -5.67
C MET A 37 20.06 24.26 -4.40
N GLY A 38 21.01 24.71 -3.58
CA GLY A 38 21.42 24.00 -2.39
C GLY A 38 21.79 22.55 -2.69
N TRP A 39 21.27 21.61 -1.88
CA TRP A 39 21.55 20.17 -2.05
C TRP A 39 21.18 19.62 -3.43
N LYS A 40 20.31 20.28 -4.19
CA LYS A 40 19.91 19.85 -5.54
C LYS A 40 21.05 19.94 -6.55
N GLU A 41 22.08 20.78 -6.31
CA GLU A 41 23.27 20.87 -7.17
C GLU A 41 23.99 19.53 -7.32
N VAL A 42 23.92 18.67 -6.30
CA VAL A 42 24.54 17.33 -6.31
C VAL A 42 23.89 16.39 -7.35
N TYR A 43 22.67 16.71 -7.77
CA TYR A 43 21.87 15.95 -8.73
C TYR A 43 21.86 16.54 -10.13
N GLU A 44 22.36 17.76 -10.33
CA GLU A 44 22.51 18.34 -11.66
C GLU A 44 23.42 17.48 -12.55
N GLY A 45 22.91 17.11 -13.73
CA GLY A 45 23.65 16.30 -14.72
C GLY A 45 23.42 14.79 -14.70
N GLY A 46 22.52 14.29 -13.88
CA GLY A 46 22.06 12.89 -13.91
C GLY A 46 20.55 12.84 -14.15
N ALA A 47 20.12 12.07 -15.14
CA ALA A 47 18.72 11.67 -15.28
C ALA A 47 18.40 10.67 -14.15
N ASP A 48 18.31 11.15 -12.90
CA ASP A 48 17.74 10.38 -11.81
C ASP A 48 16.25 10.74 -11.71
N ASP A 49 15.45 10.04 -12.51
CA ASP A 49 14.00 9.95 -12.41
C ASP A 49 13.52 9.42 -11.03
N ASP A 50 14.48 8.99 -10.20
CA ASP A 50 14.23 8.36 -8.89
C ASP A 50 13.91 9.36 -7.75
N LEU A 51 13.97 10.67 -8.01
CA LEU A 51 13.59 11.70 -7.04
C LEU A 51 12.23 12.35 -7.35
N GLU A 52 11.47 11.79 -8.26
CA GLU A 52 10.05 12.08 -8.30
C GLU A 52 9.42 11.43 -7.06
N ASP A 53 9.42 12.18 -5.96
CA ASP A 53 8.56 11.92 -4.83
C ASP A 53 7.14 11.73 -5.36
N GLU A 54 6.68 10.48 -5.39
CA GLU A 54 5.30 10.09 -5.68
C GLU A 54 4.30 10.64 -4.62
N ALA A 55 4.79 11.43 -3.69
CA ALA A 55 4.00 12.13 -2.72
C ALA A 55 3.54 13.48 -3.29
N ASP A 56 2.31 13.54 -3.69
CA ASP A 56 1.49 14.65 -4.13
C ASP A 56 1.37 14.80 -5.66
N ASP A 57 0.38 14.12 -6.19
CA ASP A 57 -0.33 14.46 -7.43
C ASP A 57 -1.07 15.84 -7.31
N GLU A 58 -0.91 16.52 -6.18
CA GLU A 58 -1.32 17.91 -6.01
C GLU A 58 -0.31 18.83 -6.70
N LYS A 59 -0.59 19.03 -8.00
CA LYS A 59 -0.06 20.16 -8.79
C LYS A 59 1.46 20.31 -8.67
N LYS A 60 2.22 19.55 -9.44
CA LYS A 60 3.59 19.93 -9.78
C LYS A 60 3.57 21.41 -10.19
N LEU A 61 3.94 22.28 -9.27
CA LEU A 61 4.11 23.69 -9.53
C LEU A 61 5.16 23.79 -10.62
N LYS A 62 4.72 24.17 -11.81
CA LYS A 62 5.64 24.37 -12.92
C LYS A 62 6.66 25.43 -12.51
N ASP A 63 7.92 25.20 -12.80
CA ASP A 63 8.96 26.23 -12.68
C ASP A 63 8.65 27.35 -13.68
N GLN A 64 7.69 28.20 -13.31
CA GLN A 64 7.28 29.36 -14.08
C GLN A 64 7.37 30.61 -13.19
N ARG A 65 7.91 31.65 -13.76
CA ARG A 65 7.93 32.96 -13.13
C ARG A 65 6.61 33.70 -13.46
N LEU A 66 5.84 33.95 -12.43
CA LEU A 66 4.66 34.79 -12.58
C LEU A 66 5.05 36.30 -12.56
N PRO A 67 4.41 37.15 -13.33
CA PRO A 67 4.70 38.61 -13.28
C PRO A 67 4.26 39.17 -11.93
N GLU A 68 5.00 40.15 -11.45
CA GLU A 68 4.64 40.89 -10.25
C GLU A 68 3.37 41.72 -10.51
N MET A 69 2.31 41.46 -9.78
CA MET A 69 1.05 42.19 -9.89
C MET A 69 0.51 42.61 -8.54
N LYS A 70 -0.13 43.75 -8.48
CA LYS A 70 -0.79 44.25 -7.27
C LYS A 70 -2.22 43.75 -7.20
N THR A 71 -2.71 43.50 -5.99
CA THR A 71 -4.11 43.12 -5.76
C THR A 71 -5.02 44.18 -6.34
N GLY A 72 -6.06 43.77 -7.07
CA GLY A 72 -6.99 44.67 -7.76
C GLY A 72 -6.60 45.07 -9.20
N THR A 73 -5.46 44.55 -9.72
CA THR A 73 -5.09 44.75 -11.14
C THR A 73 -6.14 44.09 -12.04
N ARG A 74 -6.63 44.84 -13.04
CA ARG A 74 -7.57 44.30 -14.04
C ARG A 74 -6.80 43.70 -15.20
N LEU A 75 -7.11 42.43 -15.52
CA LEU A 75 -6.51 41.69 -16.61
C LEU A 75 -7.51 41.53 -17.76
N LYS A 76 -7.02 41.61 -19.02
CA LYS A 76 -7.81 41.30 -20.20
C LYS A 76 -7.71 39.78 -20.46
N ILE A 77 -8.85 39.11 -20.51
CA ILE A 77 -8.90 37.69 -20.91
C ILE A 77 -8.66 37.63 -22.42
N LEU A 78 -7.60 36.94 -22.83
CA LEU A 78 -7.24 36.76 -24.23
C LEU A 78 -7.86 35.49 -24.81
N LYS A 79 -7.86 34.41 -24.02
CA LYS A 79 -8.36 33.11 -24.43
C LYS A 79 -8.78 32.31 -23.21
N THR A 80 -9.87 31.58 -23.34
CA THR A 80 -10.28 30.54 -22.37
C THR A 80 -10.31 29.17 -23.05
N SER A 81 -9.94 28.11 -22.34
CA SER A 81 -10.07 26.74 -22.83
C SER A 81 -10.63 25.86 -21.72
N LEU A 82 -11.60 25.03 -22.06
CA LEU A 82 -12.14 24.02 -21.17
C LEU A 82 -11.48 22.69 -21.49
N ASN A 83 -10.73 22.16 -20.51
CA ASN A 83 -10.13 20.84 -20.61
C ASN A 83 -10.93 19.87 -19.75
N THR A 84 -11.43 18.82 -20.37
CA THR A 84 -12.12 17.74 -19.65
C THR A 84 -11.12 16.61 -19.39
N GLY A 85 -11.14 16.07 -18.18
CA GLY A 85 -10.30 14.94 -17.79
C GLY A 85 -11.09 13.96 -16.95
N LYS A 86 -10.55 12.75 -16.80
CA LYS A 86 -11.05 11.76 -15.85
C LYS A 86 -10.09 11.68 -14.69
N THR A 87 -10.63 11.65 -13.47
CA THR A 87 -9.83 11.35 -12.28
C THR A 87 -9.23 9.96 -12.39
N LYS A 88 -7.98 9.81 -12.02
CA LYS A 88 -7.32 8.51 -11.91
C LYS A 88 -7.33 8.07 -10.45
N PRO A 89 -7.43 6.77 -10.18
CA PRO A 89 -7.23 6.27 -8.82
C PRO A 89 -5.80 6.60 -8.35
N PRO A 90 -5.57 6.69 -7.02
CA PRO A 90 -4.23 6.87 -6.46
C PRO A 90 -3.28 5.78 -6.96
N ALA A 91 -2.01 6.10 -7.08
CA ALA A 91 -0.98 5.12 -7.39
C ALA A 91 -0.95 4.01 -6.32
N ARG A 92 -0.60 2.81 -6.73
CA ARG A 92 -0.41 1.69 -5.79
C ARG A 92 0.84 1.90 -4.96
N PHE A 93 0.85 1.31 -3.78
CA PHE A 93 2.03 1.37 -2.94
C PHE A 93 3.21 0.65 -3.57
N THR A 94 4.38 1.24 -3.43
CA THR A 94 5.70 0.60 -3.51
C THR A 94 6.16 0.27 -2.09
N GLU A 95 7.26 -0.47 -1.91
CA GLU A 95 7.79 -0.71 -0.56
C GLU A 95 8.18 0.59 0.14
N ALA A 96 8.76 1.54 -0.60
CA ALA A 96 9.16 2.83 -0.06
C ALA A 96 7.95 3.67 0.39
N THR A 97 6.91 3.76 -0.44
CA THR A 97 5.69 4.51 -0.11
C THR A 97 4.87 3.83 0.99
N LEU A 98 4.89 2.49 1.07
CA LEU A 98 4.26 1.75 2.17
C LEU A 98 4.99 2.01 3.51
N LEU A 99 6.33 1.98 3.51
CA LEU A 99 7.11 2.34 4.69
C LEU A 99 6.83 3.76 5.16
N ALA A 100 6.78 4.72 4.24
CA ALA A 100 6.42 6.11 4.54
C ALA A 100 4.99 6.24 5.09
N ALA A 101 4.04 5.46 4.57
CA ALA A 101 2.67 5.42 5.06
C ALA A 101 2.57 4.79 6.46
N MET A 102 3.36 3.77 6.77
CA MET A 102 3.46 3.20 8.10
C MET A 102 4.09 4.18 9.11
N GLU A 103 5.04 4.99 8.67
CA GLU A 103 5.67 6.02 9.49
C GLU A 103 4.71 7.18 9.78
N ASN A 104 3.92 7.59 8.80
CA ASN A 104 2.92 8.63 8.95
C ASN A 104 1.55 8.19 8.42
N PRO A 105 0.80 7.39 9.20
CA PRO A 105 -0.49 6.84 8.77
C PRO A 105 -1.65 7.83 8.85
N VAL A 106 -1.41 9.08 9.26
CA VAL A 106 -2.44 10.11 9.47
C VAL A 106 -3.33 10.31 8.25
N LYS A 107 -2.79 10.23 7.04
CA LYS A 107 -3.55 10.36 5.78
C LYS A 107 -4.60 9.25 5.60
N PHE A 108 -4.46 8.12 6.29
CA PHE A 108 -5.32 6.95 6.19
C PHE A 108 -6.25 6.79 7.40
N MET A 109 -6.19 7.70 8.36
CA MET A 109 -7.10 7.72 9.51
C MET A 109 -8.42 8.37 9.14
N GLU A 110 -9.51 7.77 9.57
CA GLU A 110 -10.86 8.31 9.41
C GLU A 110 -11.19 9.31 10.51
N THR A 111 -10.54 9.18 11.67
CA THR A 111 -10.80 10.05 12.82
C THR A 111 -10.27 11.47 12.59
N ARG A 112 -11.05 12.42 13.07
CA ARG A 112 -10.63 13.83 13.19
C ARG A 112 -10.10 14.18 14.57
N ASP A 113 -9.93 13.20 15.43
CA ASP A 113 -9.37 13.41 16.76
C ASP A 113 -7.91 13.83 16.66
N LYS A 114 -7.67 15.10 16.96
CA LYS A 114 -6.33 15.71 16.90
C LYS A 114 -5.35 15.09 17.90
N GLU A 115 -5.85 14.59 19.04
CA GLU A 115 -5.00 13.97 20.06
C GLU A 115 -4.51 12.59 19.60
N ALA A 116 -5.38 11.77 19.03
CA ALA A 116 -5.03 10.48 18.44
C ALA A 116 -4.03 10.63 17.28
N VAL A 117 -4.30 11.58 16.38
CA VAL A 117 -3.41 11.90 15.25
C VAL A 117 -2.04 12.35 15.73
N LYS A 118 -1.99 13.23 16.72
CA LYS A 118 -0.74 13.74 17.31
C LYS A 118 0.04 12.62 18.00
N THR A 119 -0.63 11.81 18.81
CA THR A 119 -0.01 10.70 19.55
C THR A 119 0.62 9.70 18.58
N LEU A 120 -0.08 9.29 17.53
CA LEU A 120 0.44 8.34 16.56
C LEU A 120 1.63 8.91 15.78
N GLY A 121 1.63 10.21 15.48
CA GLY A 121 2.78 10.90 14.89
C GLY A 121 3.98 10.96 15.83
N GLU A 122 3.78 11.21 17.13
CA GLU A 122 4.85 11.29 18.14
C GLU A 122 5.44 9.91 18.49
N THR A 123 4.64 8.84 18.44
CA THR A 123 5.10 7.46 18.71
C THR A 123 5.74 6.80 17.48
N GLY A 124 5.76 7.48 16.34
CA GLY A 124 6.44 7.03 15.13
C GLY A 124 5.59 6.15 14.23
N GLY A 125 4.26 6.22 14.30
CA GLY A 125 3.33 5.55 13.39
C GLY A 125 3.09 4.08 13.70
N LEU A 126 2.84 3.28 12.66
CA LEU A 126 2.59 1.84 12.76
C LEU A 126 3.90 1.06 12.77
N GLY A 127 4.16 0.34 13.84
CA GLY A 127 5.41 -0.39 14.07
C GLY A 127 6.59 0.56 14.32
N THR A 128 7.70 0.00 14.76
CA THR A 128 8.96 0.73 14.95
C THR A 128 9.81 0.71 13.69
N VAL A 129 10.81 1.58 13.58
CA VAL A 129 11.78 1.58 12.47
C VAL A 129 12.40 0.19 12.26
N ALA A 130 12.71 -0.51 13.36
CA ALA A 130 13.31 -1.85 13.31
C ALA A 130 12.35 -2.94 12.83
N THR A 131 11.04 -2.80 13.10
CA THR A 131 10.07 -3.89 12.86
C THR A 131 9.28 -3.75 11.57
N ARG A 132 9.22 -2.55 10.97
CA ARG A 132 8.43 -2.33 9.74
C ARG A 132 8.84 -3.21 8.57
N ALA A 133 10.15 -3.34 8.34
CA ALA A 133 10.68 -4.19 7.27
C ALA A 133 10.26 -5.64 7.48
N ASP A 134 10.41 -6.16 8.71
CA ASP A 134 10.02 -7.54 9.06
C ASP A 134 8.51 -7.77 8.91
N ILE A 135 7.67 -6.78 9.24
CA ILE A 135 6.23 -6.85 9.06
C ILE A 135 5.89 -6.98 7.57
N ILE A 136 6.47 -6.14 6.72
CA ILE A 136 6.26 -6.18 5.27
C ILE A 136 6.73 -7.52 4.71
N GLU A 137 7.90 -8.00 5.10
CA GLU A 137 8.43 -9.29 4.67
C GLU A 137 7.53 -10.46 5.10
N LYS A 138 7.01 -10.45 6.32
CA LYS A 138 6.03 -11.44 6.79
C LYS A 138 4.75 -11.43 5.95
N LEU A 139 4.27 -10.26 5.54
CA LEU A 139 3.09 -10.16 4.68
C LEU A 139 3.33 -10.76 3.29
N PHE A 140 4.52 -10.59 2.72
CA PHE A 140 4.92 -11.28 1.49
C PHE A 140 5.06 -12.78 1.68
N HIS A 141 5.77 -13.24 2.71
CA HIS A 141 5.97 -14.67 2.99
C HIS A 141 4.67 -15.41 3.31
N SER A 142 3.70 -14.74 3.94
CA SER A 142 2.38 -15.31 4.21
C SER A 142 1.42 -15.24 3.01
N PHE A 143 1.89 -14.76 1.86
CA PHE A 143 1.08 -14.55 0.65
C PHE A 143 -0.13 -13.64 0.87
N MET A 144 0.01 -12.61 1.70
CA MET A 144 -0.98 -11.57 1.84
C MET A 144 -0.76 -10.45 0.81
N MET A 145 0.49 -10.23 0.43
CA MET A 145 0.90 -9.28 -0.60
C MET A 145 1.75 -9.96 -1.66
N GLU A 146 1.73 -9.42 -2.87
CA GLU A 146 2.57 -9.80 -3.99
C GLU A 146 3.12 -8.56 -4.70
N LYS A 147 4.31 -8.69 -5.31
CA LYS A 147 4.90 -7.63 -6.15
C LYS A 147 4.56 -7.87 -7.61
N LYS A 148 4.15 -6.80 -8.30
CA LYS A 148 4.06 -6.75 -9.77
C LYS A 148 4.88 -5.57 -10.26
N GLY A 149 6.10 -5.85 -10.71
CA GLY A 149 7.11 -4.81 -10.91
C GLY A 149 7.49 -4.16 -9.57
N ASN A 150 7.37 -2.84 -9.47
CA ASN A 150 7.63 -2.09 -8.24
C ASN A 150 6.36 -1.91 -7.37
N GLU A 151 5.17 -2.25 -7.90
CA GLU A 151 3.91 -2.07 -7.20
C GLU A 151 3.60 -3.25 -6.26
N ILE A 152 3.00 -2.93 -5.12
CA ILE A 152 2.47 -3.89 -4.17
C ILE A 152 0.98 -4.10 -4.43
N HIS A 153 0.60 -5.37 -4.54
CA HIS A 153 -0.79 -5.79 -4.69
C HIS A 153 -1.19 -6.68 -3.52
N ILE A 154 -2.37 -6.46 -2.98
CA ILE A 154 -2.97 -7.39 -2.03
C ILE A 154 -3.50 -8.62 -2.78
N THR A 155 -3.25 -9.79 -2.23
CA THR A 155 -3.75 -11.04 -2.80
C THR A 155 -5.23 -11.22 -2.49
N SER A 156 -5.87 -12.12 -3.19
CA SER A 156 -7.24 -12.49 -2.92
C SER A 156 -7.41 -13.14 -1.54
N LYS A 157 -6.40 -13.87 -1.07
CA LYS A 157 -6.34 -14.37 0.30
C LYS A 157 -6.42 -13.22 1.33
N ALA A 158 -5.66 -12.15 1.11
CA ALA A 158 -5.67 -10.98 1.99
C ALA A 158 -7.01 -10.23 1.94
N LYS A 159 -7.62 -10.10 0.76
CA LYS A 159 -8.94 -9.48 0.62
C LYS A 159 -9.99 -10.22 1.43
N GLN A 160 -10.07 -11.54 1.28
CA GLN A 160 -11.00 -12.37 2.04
C GLN A 160 -10.74 -12.31 3.55
N LEU A 161 -9.47 -12.29 3.97
CA LEU A 161 -9.13 -12.12 5.38
C LEU A 161 -9.63 -10.77 5.91
N LEU A 162 -9.43 -9.70 5.14
CA LEU A 162 -9.91 -8.36 5.51
C LEU A 162 -11.44 -8.26 5.58
N GLU A 163 -12.17 -9.06 4.80
CA GLU A 163 -13.64 -9.15 4.90
C GLU A 163 -14.10 -9.85 6.19
N LEU A 164 -13.29 -10.77 6.71
CA LEU A 164 -13.61 -11.56 7.90
C LEU A 164 -13.15 -10.92 9.22
N VAL A 165 -12.17 -10.01 9.15
CA VAL A 165 -11.60 -9.35 10.32
C VAL A 165 -12.50 -8.20 10.74
N PRO A 166 -12.78 -8.01 12.06
CA PRO A 166 -13.50 -6.84 12.59
C PRO A 166 -12.93 -5.52 12.12
N GLU A 167 -13.82 -4.52 11.95
CA GLU A 167 -13.44 -3.22 11.36
C GLU A 167 -12.35 -2.49 12.16
N ASP A 168 -12.40 -2.56 13.48
CA ASP A 168 -11.44 -1.87 14.34
C ASP A 168 -10.00 -2.37 14.15
N LEU A 169 -9.81 -3.66 13.84
CA LEU A 169 -8.50 -4.24 13.58
C LEU A 169 -7.91 -3.80 12.22
N LYS A 170 -8.70 -3.20 11.34
CA LYS A 170 -8.28 -2.72 10.03
C LYS A 170 -7.79 -1.27 10.05
N LYS A 171 -8.01 -0.56 11.16
CA LYS A 171 -7.82 0.89 11.26
C LYS A 171 -6.61 1.25 12.12
N PRO A 172 -5.84 2.28 11.74
CA PRO A 172 -4.73 2.78 12.55
C PRO A 172 -5.18 3.34 13.91
N GLU A 173 -6.44 3.71 14.03
CA GLU A 173 -7.05 4.32 15.22
C GLU A 173 -6.92 3.44 16.46
N LEU A 174 -7.02 2.13 16.31
CA LEU A 174 -6.83 1.18 17.42
C LEU A 174 -5.42 1.30 18.02
N THR A 175 -4.41 1.37 17.12
CA THR A 175 -3.02 1.57 17.55
C THR A 175 -2.84 2.93 18.24
N ALA A 176 -3.45 3.99 17.71
CA ALA A 176 -3.40 5.33 18.29
C ALA A 176 -4.01 5.37 19.69
N ASP A 177 -5.16 4.72 19.90
CA ASP A 177 -5.81 4.61 21.22
C ASP A 177 -4.92 3.88 22.23
N TRP A 178 -4.32 2.78 21.83
CA TRP A 178 -3.43 2.03 22.73
C TRP A 178 -2.16 2.78 23.06
N GLU A 179 -1.52 3.45 22.10
CA GLU A 179 -0.36 4.29 22.33
C GLU A 179 -0.68 5.48 23.26
N MET A 180 -1.85 6.07 23.11
CA MET A 180 -2.34 7.11 23.99
C MET A 180 -2.52 6.60 25.43
N LYS A 181 -3.11 5.42 25.62
CA LYS A 181 -3.27 4.80 26.93
C LYS A 181 -1.92 4.44 27.56
N LEU A 182 -0.97 3.92 26.76
CA LEU A 182 0.39 3.64 27.21
C LEU A 182 1.10 4.93 27.68
N SER A 183 0.95 6.03 26.94
CA SER A 183 1.46 7.34 27.34
C SER A 183 0.82 7.82 28.66
N GLN A 184 -0.46 7.57 28.87
CA GLN A 184 -1.15 7.91 30.11
C GLN A 184 -0.69 7.05 31.30
N ILE A 185 -0.36 5.78 31.07
CA ILE A 185 0.26 4.91 32.08
C ILE A 185 1.63 5.46 32.48
N ALA A 186 2.47 5.82 31.49
CA ALA A 186 3.78 6.42 31.76
C ALA A 186 3.71 7.73 32.57
N LYS A 187 2.61 8.49 32.41
CA LYS A 187 2.33 9.72 33.17
C LYS A 187 1.61 9.46 34.51
N GLY A 188 1.37 8.20 34.86
CA GLY A 188 0.69 7.83 36.12
C GLY A 188 -0.81 8.14 36.17
N ARG A 189 -1.46 8.41 35.03
CA ARG A 189 -2.89 8.77 34.94
C ARG A 189 -3.80 7.55 34.88
N ILE A 190 -3.33 6.44 34.35
CA ILE A 190 -4.04 5.17 34.26
C ILE A 190 -3.20 4.08 34.89
N ARG A 191 -3.82 3.13 35.55
CA ARG A 191 -3.13 1.96 36.14
C ARG A 191 -2.85 0.92 35.05
N GLN A 192 -1.66 0.37 35.05
CA GLN A 192 -1.28 -0.70 34.10
C GLN A 192 -2.25 -1.90 34.14
N GLY A 193 -2.74 -2.27 35.34
CA GLY A 193 -3.68 -3.38 35.51
C GLY A 193 -5.00 -3.16 34.78
N ASP A 194 -5.55 -1.95 34.85
CA ASP A 194 -6.80 -1.60 34.16
C ASP A 194 -6.65 -1.68 32.64
N PHE A 195 -5.53 -1.24 32.12
CA PHE A 195 -5.21 -1.33 30.69
C PHE A 195 -5.07 -2.80 30.23
N LEU A 196 -4.40 -3.65 31.01
CA LEU A 196 -4.27 -5.08 30.71
C LEU A 196 -5.63 -5.80 30.74
N HIS A 197 -6.53 -5.42 31.64
CA HIS A 197 -7.90 -5.94 31.65
C HIS A 197 -8.64 -5.53 30.37
N GLN A 198 -8.60 -4.26 30.00
CA GLN A 198 -9.23 -3.77 28.76
C GLN A 198 -8.75 -4.51 27.52
N ILE A 199 -7.44 -4.76 27.38
CA ILE A 199 -6.91 -5.53 26.24
C ILE A 199 -7.42 -6.98 26.25
N ARG A 200 -7.50 -7.61 27.41
CA ARG A 200 -8.00 -9.00 27.52
C ARG A 200 -9.48 -9.07 27.17
N ASP A 201 -10.29 -8.17 27.71
CA ASP A 201 -11.72 -8.10 27.44
C ASP A 201 -11.97 -7.86 25.95
N TYR A 202 -11.29 -6.88 25.34
CA TYR A 202 -11.33 -6.61 23.93
C TYR A 202 -10.91 -7.83 23.08
N THR A 203 -9.87 -8.55 23.49
CA THR A 203 -9.43 -9.76 22.80
C THR A 203 -10.49 -10.86 22.84
N CYS A 204 -11.16 -11.03 24.00
CA CYS A 204 -12.24 -11.98 24.13
C CYS A 204 -13.43 -11.62 23.23
N GLU A 205 -13.85 -10.35 23.24
CA GLU A 205 -14.91 -9.83 22.40
C GLU A 205 -14.65 -10.08 20.91
N ILE A 206 -13.44 -9.76 20.43
CA ILE A 206 -13.06 -10.00 19.04
C ILE A 206 -13.05 -11.49 18.70
N VAL A 207 -12.53 -12.33 19.57
CA VAL A 207 -12.53 -13.79 19.36
C VAL A 207 -13.95 -14.34 19.26
N ASP A 208 -14.84 -13.85 20.10
CA ASP A 208 -16.25 -14.27 20.08
C ASP A 208 -17.00 -13.73 18.85
N GLU A 209 -16.74 -12.49 18.44
CA GLU A 209 -17.25 -11.93 17.18
C GLU A 209 -16.82 -12.76 15.96
N ILE A 210 -15.53 -13.11 15.88
CA ILE A 210 -15.01 -13.95 14.78
C ILE A 210 -15.63 -15.36 14.80
N LYS A 211 -15.81 -15.96 15.97
CA LYS A 211 -16.41 -17.30 16.11
C LYS A 211 -17.91 -17.34 15.76
N THR A 212 -18.63 -16.28 16.08
CA THR A 212 -20.07 -16.16 15.81
C THR A 212 -20.36 -15.62 14.42
N GLY A 213 -19.36 -15.04 13.75
CA GLY A 213 -19.49 -14.51 12.41
C GLY A 213 -19.80 -15.60 11.37
N GLU A 214 -20.73 -15.30 10.46
CA GLU A 214 -21.13 -16.22 9.37
C GLU A 214 -20.12 -16.29 8.22
N GLY A 215 -19.05 -15.52 8.29
CA GLY A 215 -18.04 -15.43 7.24
C GLY A 215 -17.27 -16.73 7.03
N THR A 216 -17.15 -17.19 5.80
CA THR A 216 -16.39 -18.39 5.43
C THR A 216 -15.27 -18.04 4.47
N PHE A 217 -14.04 -18.47 4.79
CA PHE A 217 -12.92 -18.35 3.87
C PHE A 217 -13.07 -19.31 2.69
N ARG A 218 -12.99 -18.78 1.46
CA ARG A 218 -13.04 -19.57 0.22
C ARG A 218 -11.71 -19.49 -0.49
N HIS A 219 -11.11 -20.63 -0.79
CA HIS A 219 -9.88 -20.65 -1.60
C HIS A 219 -10.18 -20.26 -3.04
N ASP A 220 -9.48 -19.25 -3.57
CA ASP A 220 -9.63 -18.80 -4.96
C ASP A 220 -9.22 -19.82 -5.99
N ASN A 221 -8.29 -20.69 -5.62
CA ASN A 221 -7.83 -21.80 -6.43
C ASN A 221 -8.69 -23.06 -6.29
N LEU A 222 -9.89 -22.92 -5.72
CA LEU A 222 -10.86 -24.00 -5.59
C LEU A 222 -11.37 -24.39 -6.98
N THR A 223 -11.25 -25.66 -7.32
CA THR A 223 -11.72 -26.19 -8.60
C THR A 223 -13.09 -26.84 -8.44
N ASN A 224 -13.76 -27.14 -9.56
CA ASN A 224 -14.99 -27.93 -9.55
C ASN A 224 -14.74 -29.45 -9.43
N LYS A 225 -13.48 -29.88 -9.44
CA LYS A 225 -13.12 -31.29 -9.26
C LYS A 225 -13.24 -31.70 -7.82
N VAL A 226 -13.69 -32.92 -7.60
CA VAL A 226 -13.93 -33.52 -6.29
C VAL A 226 -12.82 -34.51 -5.98
N CYS A 227 -12.37 -34.53 -4.75
CA CYS A 227 -11.37 -35.47 -4.28
C CYS A 227 -11.94 -36.91 -4.30
N PRO A 228 -11.26 -37.86 -4.95
CA PRO A 228 -11.75 -39.24 -5.01
C PRO A 228 -11.69 -39.98 -3.67
N GLN A 229 -10.94 -39.47 -2.68
CA GLN A 229 -10.81 -40.09 -1.36
C GLN A 229 -11.84 -39.58 -0.34
N CYS A 230 -12.11 -38.28 -0.28
CA CYS A 230 -12.95 -37.70 0.77
C CYS A 230 -14.15 -36.89 0.26
N GLY A 231 -14.35 -36.77 -1.05
CA GLY A 231 -15.46 -36.03 -1.65
C GLY A 231 -15.40 -34.51 -1.54
N LYS A 232 -14.38 -33.93 -0.89
CA LYS A 232 -14.20 -32.49 -0.80
C LYS A 232 -13.58 -31.95 -2.11
N LYS A 233 -13.74 -30.65 -2.37
CA LYS A 233 -13.21 -30.02 -3.59
C LYS A 233 -11.68 -29.98 -3.59
N LEU A 234 -11.10 -29.98 -4.79
CA LEU A 234 -9.66 -29.90 -5.01
C LEU A 234 -9.22 -28.47 -5.28
N LEU A 235 -8.05 -28.10 -4.79
CA LEU A 235 -7.37 -26.84 -5.00
C LEU A 235 -6.35 -26.98 -6.13
N ALA A 236 -6.35 -26.04 -7.09
CA ALA A 236 -5.30 -25.96 -8.11
C ALA A 236 -4.08 -25.23 -7.53
N VAL A 237 -2.95 -25.92 -7.44
CA VAL A 237 -1.70 -25.37 -6.89
C VAL A 237 -0.66 -25.33 -8.01
N ASN A 238 -0.09 -24.13 -8.25
CA ASN A 238 1.02 -23.93 -9.16
C ASN A 238 2.33 -23.96 -8.36
N GLY A 239 3.05 -25.08 -8.47
CA GLY A 239 4.42 -25.19 -7.94
C GLY A 239 5.43 -24.57 -8.92
N LYS A 240 6.72 -24.52 -8.51
CA LYS A 240 7.80 -23.93 -9.32
C LYS A 240 7.96 -24.62 -10.69
N ASN A 241 7.76 -25.94 -10.75
CA ASN A 241 7.93 -26.75 -11.97
C ASN A 241 6.75 -27.70 -12.23
N SER A 242 5.62 -27.55 -11.55
CA SER A 242 4.48 -28.46 -11.71
C SER A 242 3.17 -27.76 -11.34
N LYS A 243 2.09 -28.17 -12.02
CA LYS A 243 0.72 -27.83 -11.62
C LYS A 243 0.07 -29.08 -11.02
N MET A 244 -0.55 -28.91 -9.86
CA MET A 244 -1.12 -30.02 -9.09
C MET A 244 -2.53 -29.66 -8.62
N LEU A 245 -3.35 -30.70 -8.43
CA LEU A 245 -4.57 -30.63 -7.61
C LEU A 245 -4.28 -31.21 -6.24
N VAL A 246 -4.67 -30.51 -5.22
CA VAL A 246 -4.49 -30.93 -3.82
C VAL A 246 -5.85 -30.90 -3.12
N CYS A 247 -6.13 -31.87 -2.29
CA CYS A 247 -7.36 -31.86 -1.52
C CYS A 247 -7.42 -30.62 -0.60
N GLN A 248 -8.60 -30.03 -0.51
CA GLN A 248 -8.88 -28.94 0.42
C GLN A 248 -8.66 -29.36 1.87
N ASP A 249 -8.90 -30.63 2.17
CA ASP A 249 -8.69 -31.22 3.47
C ASP A 249 -7.22 -31.64 3.63
N ARG A 250 -6.52 -31.03 4.58
CA ARG A 250 -5.12 -31.30 4.87
C ARG A 250 -4.89 -32.72 5.42
N GLU A 251 -5.87 -33.25 6.14
CA GLU A 251 -5.79 -34.60 6.72
C GLU A 251 -5.95 -35.67 5.64
N CYS A 252 -6.71 -35.41 4.60
CA CYS A 252 -6.87 -36.32 3.47
C CYS A 252 -5.58 -36.52 2.66
N GLY A 253 -4.79 -35.48 2.51
CA GLY A 253 -3.47 -35.51 1.86
C GLY A 253 -3.46 -35.84 0.36
N TYR A 254 -4.62 -36.04 -0.31
CA TYR A 254 -4.68 -36.37 -1.73
C TYR A 254 -4.04 -35.32 -2.61
N ARG A 255 -3.21 -35.74 -3.57
CA ARG A 255 -2.50 -34.90 -4.53
C ARG A 255 -2.48 -35.56 -5.90
N GLU A 256 -2.78 -34.80 -6.94
CA GLU A 256 -2.73 -35.23 -8.34
C GLU A 256 -1.91 -34.22 -9.16
N THR A 257 -0.90 -34.68 -9.89
CA THR A 257 -0.12 -33.81 -10.77
C THR A 257 -0.84 -33.65 -12.10
N ILE A 258 -1.10 -32.41 -12.54
CA ILE A 258 -1.73 -32.08 -13.82
C ILE A 258 -0.66 -31.95 -14.90
N SER A 259 0.40 -31.19 -14.62
CA SER A 259 1.48 -30.96 -15.57
C SER A 259 2.81 -30.74 -14.87
N ARG A 260 3.90 -30.99 -15.60
CA ARG A 260 5.28 -30.72 -15.18
C ARG A 260 5.99 -29.91 -16.25
N THR A 261 6.76 -28.90 -15.84
CA THR A 261 7.62 -28.16 -16.76
C THR A 261 8.84 -29.02 -17.07
N THR A 262 9.13 -29.23 -18.34
CA THR A 262 10.28 -30.01 -18.81
C THR A 262 11.45 -29.12 -19.20
N ASN A 263 12.62 -29.73 -19.46
CA ASN A 263 13.76 -29.01 -20.02
C ASN A 263 13.66 -28.86 -21.56
N ALA A 264 12.72 -29.56 -22.21
CA ALA A 264 12.44 -29.39 -23.61
C ALA A 264 11.92 -27.99 -23.92
N ARG A 265 12.39 -27.43 -25.03
CA ARG A 265 12.02 -26.09 -25.46
C ARG A 265 11.21 -26.13 -26.75
N CYS A 266 10.20 -25.27 -26.80
CA CYS A 266 9.41 -25.12 -28.03
C CYS A 266 10.31 -24.66 -29.21
N PRO A 267 10.27 -25.32 -30.35
CA PRO A 267 11.11 -24.95 -31.50
C PRO A 267 10.77 -23.57 -32.09
N LYS A 268 9.56 -23.06 -31.86
CA LYS A 268 9.12 -21.74 -32.35
C LYS A 268 9.42 -20.57 -31.39
N CYS A 269 9.17 -20.74 -30.09
CA CYS A 269 9.28 -19.63 -29.14
C CYS A 269 10.34 -19.84 -28.04
N HIS A 270 11.07 -20.94 -28.06
CA HIS A 270 12.13 -21.32 -27.12
C HIS A 270 11.74 -21.35 -25.63
N LYS A 271 10.45 -21.24 -25.31
CA LYS A 271 9.96 -21.40 -23.94
C LYS A 271 9.98 -22.87 -23.54
N ARG A 272 10.15 -23.14 -22.23
CA ARG A 272 10.07 -24.51 -21.70
C ARG A 272 8.68 -25.08 -21.94
N MET A 273 8.62 -26.33 -22.37
CA MET A 273 7.37 -27.04 -22.64
C MET A 273 6.82 -27.64 -21.35
N GLU A 274 5.49 -27.66 -21.24
CA GLU A 274 4.78 -28.35 -20.17
C GLU A 274 4.33 -29.73 -20.66
N MET A 275 4.62 -30.75 -19.90
CA MET A 275 4.17 -32.10 -20.12
C MET A 275 2.95 -32.36 -19.23
N TYR A 276 1.85 -32.71 -19.85
CA TYR A 276 0.60 -33.02 -19.14
C TYR A 276 0.55 -34.51 -18.77
N VAL A 277 0.14 -34.78 -17.54
CA VAL A 277 0.02 -36.14 -17.00
C VAL A 277 -1.45 -36.48 -16.88
N LYS A 278 -1.91 -37.50 -17.61
CA LYS A 278 -3.28 -38.01 -17.54
C LYS A 278 -3.24 -39.51 -17.23
N GLY A 279 -3.31 -39.86 -15.96
CA GLY A 279 -3.14 -41.23 -15.50
C GLY A 279 -1.71 -41.75 -15.74
N LYS A 280 -1.55 -42.78 -16.61
CA LYS A 280 -0.24 -43.30 -17.03
C LYS A 280 0.28 -42.70 -18.34
N GLU A 281 -0.51 -41.85 -19.00
CA GLU A 281 -0.16 -41.21 -20.26
C GLU A 281 0.47 -39.85 -20.04
N GLU A 282 1.58 -39.57 -20.70
CA GLU A 282 2.28 -38.31 -20.72
C GLU A 282 2.24 -37.70 -22.10
N THR A 283 1.73 -36.44 -22.23
CA THR A 283 1.61 -35.71 -23.50
C THR A 283 2.24 -34.33 -23.36
N PHE A 284 2.87 -33.85 -24.46
CA PHE A 284 3.47 -32.52 -24.54
C PHE A 284 2.49 -31.48 -25.12
#